data_e6cbdca13aed77855debadce16b16254
#
_entry.id   e6cbdca13aed77855debadce16b16254
#
_cell.length_a   1.000
_cell.length_b   1.000
_cell.length_c   1.000
_cell.angle_alpha   90.00
_cell.angle_beta   90.00
_cell.angle_gamma   90.00
#
_symmetry.space_group_name_H-M   'P 1'
#
loop_
_entity.id
_entity.type
_entity.pdbx_description
1 polymer ?
#
loop_
_entity_poly.entity_id
_entity_poly.type
_entity_poly.pdbx_seq_one_letter_code
_entity_poly.pdbx_strand_id
1 'polypeptide(L)'
;GNVPTHFPTIRKDNIPYVLLENESGRFLFAGGFQGDDPCADMEQWSVEAFRQLKGVLEKESFPVNSIIRQWNYIEQITGYDGAGQHYQSFNNVRTAFYAGSDWSNGYPAATGIGMNMGGVLIDVDAAMFHTPDVFATPIDNKLQVAAHAYSEQVLEEARQKKTTPKFERAKS
;
A
#
# COMPACT_ATOMS: atom_id res chain seq x y z
N GLY A 1 16.16 20.90 -11.04
CA GLY A 1 16.22 20.61 -9.88
C GLY A 1 15.74 19.48 -9.18
N ASN A 2 16.02 18.78 -8.78
CA ASN A 2 15.54 17.79 -8.32
C ASN A 2 16.21 17.21 -7.39
N VAL A 3 16.37 17.42 -6.54
CA VAL A 3 17.04 16.90 -5.80
C VAL A 3 16.83 16.64 -4.60
N PRO A 4 16.91 16.15 -3.83
CA PRO A 4 16.83 15.47 -2.95
C PRO A 4 16.79 15.44 -1.91
N THR A 5 16.86 15.41 -0.98
CA THR A 5 16.90 14.53 -0.68
C THR A 5 17.20 14.12 0.60
N HIS A 6 16.35 13.47 1.29
CA HIS A 6 16.66 12.75 2.46
C HIS A 6 17.07 11.36 2.09
N PHE A 7 18.06 10.87 2.74
CA PHE A 7 18.43 9.48 2.68
C PHE A 7 17.58 8.67 3.65
N PRO A 8 17.60 7.34 3.54
CA PRO A 8 16.82 6.50 4.41
C PRO A 8 17.06 6.83 5.88
N THR A 9 15.99 6.98 6.61
CA THR A 9 16.04 7.24 8.03
C THR A 9 15.60 5.99 8.77
N ILE A 10 16.42 5.51 9.68
CA ILE A 10 16.08 4.38 10.51
C ILE A 10 15.40 4.91 11.75
N ARG A 11 14.17 4.47 11.97
CA ARG A 11 13.41 4.83 13.14
C ARG A 11 13.80 3.95 14.31
N LYS A 12 13.33 4.31 15.49
CA LYS A 12 13.59 3.50 16.68
C LYS A 12 12.91 2.13 16.60
N ASP A 13 11.94 1.96 15.72
CA ASP A 13 11.33 0.68 15.43
C ASP A 13 11.97 0.02 14.19
N ASN A 14 13.08 0.57 13.71
CA ASN A 14 13.90 0.03 12.63
C ASN A 14 13.19 -0.03 11.28
N ILE A 15 12.26 0.85 11.03
CA ILE A 15 11.59 0.93 9.73
C ILE A 15 12.29 1.97 8.86
N PRO A 16 12.97 1.54 7.79
CA PRO A 16 13.64 2.48 6.90
C PRO A 16 12.66 3.10 5.91
N TYR A 17 12.87 4.35 5.56
CA TYR A 17 12.12 4.98 4.48
C TYR A 17 12.96 6.09 3.85
N VAL A 18 12.56 6.46 2.62
CA VAL A 18 13.22 7.50 1.84
C VAL A 18 12.22 8.62 1.59
N LEU A 19 12.68 9.83 1.83
CA LEU A 19 11.94 11.04 1.46
C LEU A 19 12.66 11.70 0.30
N LEU A 20 11.90 12.12 -0.69
CA LEU A 20 12.38 12.94 -1.78
C LEU A 20 11.55 14.20 -1.84
N GLU A 21 12.19 15.31 -2.14
CA GLU A 21 11.47 16.56 -2.40
C GLU A 21 12.09 17.25 -3.59
N ASN A 22 11.26 17.72 -4.49
CA ASN A 22 11.68 18.45 -5.68
C ASN A 22 10.61 19.49 -6.03
N GLU A 23 10.73 20.09 -7.21
CA GLU A 23 9.80 21.10 -7.67
C GLU A 23 8.37 20.59 -7.78
N SER A 24 8.19 19.32 -8.07
CA SER A 24 6.87 18.73 -8.25
C SER A 24 6.17 18.41 -6.95
N GLY A 25 6.91 18.09 -5.91
CA GLY A 25 6.30 17.70 -4.65
C GLY A 25 7.22 16.97 -3.70
N ARG A 26 6.58 16.27 -2.77
CA ARG A 26 7.25 15.43 -1.79
C ARG A 26 6.83 13.99 -2.00
N PHE A 27 7.77 13.09 -1.84
CA PHE A 27 7.55 11.67 -2.11
C PHE A 27 8.11 10.85 -0.96
N LEU A 28 7.37 9.83 -0.57
CA LEU A 28 7.77 8.91 0.50
C LEU A 28 7.76 7.49 -0.05
N PHE A 29 8.85 6.77 0.17
CA PHE A 29 8.97 5.36 -0.19
C PHE A 29 9.31 4.61 1.09
N ALA A 30 8.40 3.81 1.58
CA ALA A 30 8.55 3.15 2.87
C ALA A 30 8.07 1.71 2.80
N GLY A 31 8.75 0.84 3.50
CA GLY A 31 8.37 -0.56 3.49
C GLY A 31 8.84 -1.30 4.72
N GLY A 32 8.30 -2.50 4.90
CA GLY A 32 8.61 -3.31 6.05
C GLY A 32 7.75 -3.00 7.28
N PHE A 33 6.59 -2.39 7.08
CA PHE A 33 5.63 -2.25 8.17
C PHE A 33 5.04 -3.62 8.45
N GLN A 34 5.31 -4.18 9.61
CA GLN A 34 5.02 -5.60 9.83
C GLN A 34 4.39 -5.86 11.18
N GLY A 35 3.34 -6.68 11.17
CA GLY A 35 2.81 -7.33 12.34
C GLY A 35 3.05 -8.84 12.20
N ASP A 36 3.82 -9.43 13.10
CA ASP A 36 4.22 -10.83 12.99
C ASP A 36 4.36 -11.54 14.33
N ASP A 37 3.81 -10.98 15.39
CA ASP A 37 3.85 -11.61 16.71
C ASP A 37 3.21 -13.01 16.63
N PRO A 38 3.96 -14.07 16.93
CA PRO A 38 3.40 -15.42 16.84
C PRO A 38 2.24 -15.68 17.79
N CYS A 39 2.08 -14.85 18.82
CA CYS A 39 0.96 -14.98 19.74
C CYS A 39 -0.27 -14.18 19.31
N ALA A 40 -0.18 -13.44 18.21
CA ALA A 40 -1.26 -12.62 17.70
C ALA A 40 -1.98 -13.30 16.54
N ASP A 41 -3.11 -12.74 16.15
CA ASP A 41 -3.88 -13.22 15.00
C ASP A 41 -3.77 -12.25 13.81
N MET A 42 -4.43 -12.59 12.72
CA MET A 42 -4.39 -11.81 11.47
C MET A 42 -4.87 -10.38 11.67
N GLU A 43 -5.91 -10.18 12.46
CA GLU A 43 -6.41 -8.83 12.74
C GLU A 43 -5.36 -8.01 13.49
N GLN A 44 -4.77 -8.58 14.52
CA GLN A 44 -3.73 -7.92 15.30
C GLN A 44 -2.48 -7.63 14.47
N TRP A 45 -2.07 -8.56 13.60
CA TRP A 45 -0.96 -8.33 12.68
C TRP A 45 -1.25 -7.17 11.74
N SER A 46 -2.46 -7.14 11.21
CA SER A 46 -2.90 -6.08 10.30
C SER A 46 -2.90 -4.72 11.02
N VAL A 47 -3.49 -4.67 12.20
CA VAL A 47 -3.53 -3.45 13.00
C VAL A 47 -2.12 -2.93 13.29
N GLU A 48 -1.20 -3.83 13.65
CA GLU A 48 0.18 -3.43 13.96
C GLU A 48 0.90 -2.89 12.73
N ALA A 49 0.76 -3.53 11.57
CA ALA A 49 1.38 -3.05 10.35
C ALA A 49 0.84 -1.66 9.96
N PHE A 50 -0.46 -1.47 10.01
CA PHE A 50 -1.04 -0.16 9.71
C PHE A 50 -0.70 0.90 10.76
N ARG A 51 -0.54 0.50 12.03
CA ARG A 51 -0.10 1.42 13.08
C ARG A 51 1.29 1.98 12.77
N GLN A 52 2.20 1.11 12.36
CA GLN A 52 3.55 1.52 11.98
C GLN A 52 3.53 2.46 10.76
N LEU A 53 2.74 2.11 9.75
CA LEU A 53 2.58 2.95 8.57
C LEU A 53 2.03 4.33 8.96
N LYS A 54 0.99 4.36 9.78
CA LYS A 54 0.40 5.61 10.24
C LYS A 54 1.43 6.48 10.98
N GLY A 55 2.25 5.86 11.80
CA GLY A 55 3.29 6.58 12.53
C GLY A 55 4.27 7.30 11.62
N VAL A 56 4.70 6.66 10.54
CA VAL A 56 5.61 7.29 9.58
C VAL A 56 4.89 8.38 8.80
N LEU A 57 3.66 8.13 8.34
CA LEU A 57 2.89 9.14 7.61
C LEU A 57 2.69 10.41 8.46
N GLU A 58 2.30 10.25 9.71
CA GLU A 58 2.09 11.38 10.61
C GLU A 58 3.40 12.12 10.87
N LYS A 59 4.47 11.39 11.11
CA LYS A 59 5.75 12.00 11.39
C LYS A 59 6.24 12.85 10.23
N GLU A 60 6.04 12.40 9.01
CA GLU A 60 6.51 13.09 7.82
C GLU A 60 5.43 13.97 7.19
N SER A 61 4.30 14.11 7.84
CA SER A 61 3.19 14.97 7.41
C SER A 61 2.62 14.58 6.05
N PHE A 62 2.47 13.28 5.82
CA PHE A 62 1.77 12.74 4.66
C PHE A 62 0.39 12.27 5.09
N PRO A 63 -0.71 12.82 4.51
CA PRO A 63 -2.04 12.29 4.82
C PRO A 63 -2.21 10.88 4.27
N VAL A 64 -3.14 10.13 4.81
CA VAL A 64 -3.38 8.74 4.37
C VAL A 64 -3.69 8.70 2.88
N ASN A 65 -4.46 9.66 2.37
CA ASN A 65 -4.81 9.70 0.96
C ASN A 65 -3.67 10.13 0.03
N SER A 66 -2.49 10.39 0.56
CA SER A 66 -1.29 10.58 -0.25
C SER A 66 -0.68 9.27 -0.72
N ILE A 67 -1.11 8.14 -0.17
CA ILE A 67 -0.64 6.83 -0.61
C ILE A 67 -1.13 6.59 -2.03
N ILE A 68 -0.19 6.34 -2.95
CA ILE A 68 -0.51 6.10 -4.36
C ILE A 68 -0.36 4.62 -4.73
N ARG A 69 0.42 3.89 -3.97
CA ARG A 69 0.64 2.47 -4.21
C ARG A 69 0.92 1.76 -2.89
N GLN A 70 0.34 0.57 -2.74
CA GLN A 70 0.50 -0.23 -1.53
C GLN A 70 0.61 -1.71 -1.88
N TRP A 71 1.63 -2.37 -1.35
CA TRP A 71 1.81 -3.81 -1.48
C TRP A 71 1.52 -4.44 -0.13
N ASN A 72 0.67 -5.46 -0.14
CA ASN A 72 0.23 -6.13 1.08
C ASN A 72 0.65 -7.58 1.00
N TYR A 73 1.58 -7.96 1.85
CA TYR A 73 2.05 -9.34 1.96
C TYR A 73 1.33 -9.98 3.14
N ILE A 74 0.58 -11.03 2.89
CA ILE A 74 -0.35 -11.61 3.87
C ILE A 74 -0.10 -13.10 4.00
N GLU A 75 0.13 -13.55 5.23
CA GLU A 75 0.39 -14.94 5.51
C GLU A 75 -0.80 -15.80 5.13
N GLN A 76 -0.52 -16.87 4.38
CA GLN A 76 -1.51 -17.87 4.00
C GLN A 76 -2.76 -17.32 3.30
N ILE A 77 -2.59 -16.29 2.49
CA ILE A 77 -3.71 -15.70 1.77
C ILE A 77 -4.35 -16.68 0.79
N THR A 78 -3.61 -17.68 0.33
CA THR A 78 -4.07 -18.66 -0.66
C THR A 78 -4.25 -20.06 -0.08
N GLY A 79 -4.14 -20.23 1.24
CA GLY A 79 -4.35 -21.53 1.88
C GLY A 79 -5.81 -21.95 1.85
N TYR A 80 -6.08 -23.21 2.10
CA TYR A 80 -7.44 -23.71 2.14
C TYR A 80 -8.14 -23.34 3.44
N ASP A 81 -7.49 -23.56 4.57
CA ASP A 81 -8.12 -23.36 5.86
C ASP A 81 -7.95 -21.91 6.30
N GLY A 82 -9.04 -21.19 6.35
CA GLY A 82 -9.03 -19.83 6.89
C GLY A 82 -8.45 -18.77 5.98
N ALA A 83 -7.99 -19.09 4.77
CA ALA A 83 -7.39 -18.11 3.87
C ALA A 83 -8.35 -16.97 3.55
N GLY A 84 -9.62 -17.27 3.31
CA GLY A 84 -10.63 -16.24 3.08
C GLY A 84 -10.85 -15.37 4.30
N GLN A 85 -10.75 -15.95 5.50
CA GLN A 85 -10.87 -15.21 6.74
C GLN A 85 -9.68 -14.31 6.98
N HIS A 86 -8.46 -14.76 6.63
CA HIS A 86 -7.26 -13.94 6.74
C HIS A 86 -7.37 -12.71 5.85
N TYR A 87 -7.75 -12.90 4.61
CA TYR A 87 -7.91 -11.79 3.68
C TYR A 87 -9.02 -10.85 4.15
N GLN A 88 -10.13 -11.39 4.63
CA GLN A 88 -11.24 -10.57 5.13
C GLN A 88 -10.83 -9.76 6.36
N SER A 89 -10.11 -10.36 7.29
CA SER A 89 -9.61 -9.66 8.48
C SER A 89 -8.68 -8.51 8.08
N PHE A 90 -7.77 -8.78 7.16
CA PHE A 90 -6.88 -7.74 6.64
C PHE A 90 -7.68 -6.62 5.97
N ASN A 91 -8.64 -6.97 5.13
CA ASN A 91 -9.45 -5.98 4.42
C ASN A 91 -10.27 -5.12 5.37
N ASN A 92 -10.77 -5.69 6.44
CA ASN A 92 -11.53 -4.94 7.44
C ASN A 92 -10.65 -3.87 8.09
N VAL A 93 -9.42 -4.21 8.43
CA VAL A 93 -8.47 -3.27 9.02
C VAL A 93 -8.07 -2.19 7.99
N ARG A 94 -7.81 -2.60 6.76
CA ARG A 94 -7.48 -1.66 5.67
C ARG A 94 -8.61 -0.67 5.43
N THR A 95 -9.83 -1.16 5.38
CA THR A 95 -11.01 -0.31 5.20
C THR A 95 -11.12 0.72 6.32
N ALA A 96 -10.91 0.30 7.56
CA ALA A 96 -10.92 1.20 8.69
C ALA A 96 -9.79 2.23 8.61
N PHE A 97 -8.62 1.82 8.16
CA PHE A 97 -7.47 2.72 8.00
C PHE A 97 -7.73 3.79 6.94
N TYR A 98 -8.40 3.42 5.84
CA TYR A 98 -8.72 4.36 4.77
C TYR A 98 -9.92 5.23 5.08
N ALA A 99 -10.77 4.82 6.03
CA ALA A 99 -11.96 5.57 6.37
C ALA A 99 -11.61 6.97 6.91
N GLY A 100 -12.41 7.93 6.57
CA GLY A 100 -12.17 9.31 7.01
C GLY A 100 -11.25 10.11 6.13
N SER A 101 -10.64 9.49 5.11
CA SER A 101 -9.83 10.21 4.13
C SER A 101 -10.64 10.43 2.85
N ASP A 102 -10.31 11.50 2.13
CA ASP A 102 -10.95 11.81 0.86
C ASP A 102 -10.21 11.08 -0.26
N TRP A 103 -10.88 10.16 -0.90
CA TRP A 103 -10.34 9.37 -2.00
C TRP A 103 -10.93 9.77 -3.34
N SER A 104 -11.29 11.05 -3.50
CA SER A 104 -11.88 11.54 -4.75
C SER A 104 -10.96 11.35 -5.96
N ASN A 105 -9.65 11.27 -5.73
CA ASN A 105 -8.68 10.98 -6.79
C ASN A 105 -8.42 9.47 -6.97
N GLY A 106 -9.22 8.63 -6.34
CA GLY A 106 -9.08 7.18 -6.41
C GLY A 106 -8.28 6.59 -5.27
N TYR A 107 -8.55 5.32 -4.98
CA TYR A 107 -7.80 4.57 -4.00
C TYR A 107 -6.41 4.23 -4.53
N PRO A 108 -5.44 3.96 -3.65
CA PRO A 108 -4.11 3.55 -4.12
C PRO A 108 -4.21 2.21 -4.85
N ALA A 109 -3.29 1.99 -5.76
CA ALA A 109 -3.13 0.66 -6.30
C ALA A 109 -2.75 -0.26 -5.16
N ALA A 110 -3.45 -1.36 -5.04
CA ALA A 110 -3.17 -2.33 -4.00
C ALA A 110 -2.89 -3.68 -4.63
N THR A 111 -1.84 -4.32 -4.16
CA THR A 111 -1.48 -5.67 -4.56
C THR A 111 -1.44 -6.54 -3.32
N GLY A 112 -2.13 -7.67 -3.36
CA GLY A 112 -2.08 -8.67 -2.31
C GLY A 112 -1.17 -9.82 -2.72
N ILE A 113 -0.20 -10.16 -1.89
CA ILE A 113 0.76 -11.22 -2.14
C ILE A 113 0.72 -12.19 -0.98
N GLY A 114 0.60 -13.49 -1.29
CA GLY A 114 0.62 -14.51 -0.26
C GLY A 114 2.03 -14.79 0.24
N MET A 115 2.15 -15.01 1.54
CA MET A 115 3.39 -15.46 2.18
C MET A 115 3.14 -16.76 2.94
N ASN A 116 4.18 -17.57 3.11
CA ASN A 116 4.08 -18.77 3.92
C ASN A 116 4.09 -18.46 5.42
N MET A 117 4.77 -17.41 5.82
CA MET A 117 4.88 -16.96 7.20
C MET A 117 5.22 -15.47 7.21
N GLY A 118 5.18 -14.85 8.36
CA GLY A 118 5.56 -13.45 8.52
C GLY A 118 4.41 -12.51 8.83
N GLY A 119 3.22 -13.04 9.03
CA GLY A 119 2.07 -12.24 9.42
C GLY A 119 1.57 -11.34 8.32
N VAL A 120 1.67 -10.03 8.54
CA VAL A 120 1.30 -9.00 7.57
C VAL A 120 2.46 -8.03 7.41
N LEU A 121 2.82 -7.75 6.17
CA LEU A 121 3.85 -6.77 5.86
C LEU A 121 3.34 -5.84 4.78
N ILE A 122 3.55 -4.54 4.94
CA ILE A 122 3.07 -3.51 4.03
C ILE A 122 4.24 -2.65 3.54
N ASP A 123 4.26 -2.40 2.24
CA ASP A 123 5.13 -1.41 1.60
C ASP A 123 4.26 -0.36 0.93
N VAL A 124 4.65 0.90 0.94
CA VAL A 124 3.89 1.98 0.31
C VAL A 124 4.78 2.97 -0.42
N ASP A 125 4.19 3.58 -1.46
CA ASP A 125 4.67 4.81 -2.04
C ASP A 125 3.60 5.88 -1.80
N ALA A 126 4.02 7.05 -1.36
CA ALA A 126 3.13 8.18 -1.15
C ALA A 126 3.67 9.43 -1.84
N ALA A 127 2.80 10.31 -2.26
CA ALA A 127 3.17 11.52 -2.95
C ALA A 127 2.23 12.68 -2.60
N MET A 128 2.83 13.85 -2.40
CA MET A 128 2.10 15.11 -2.24
C MET A 128 2.64 16.08 -3.29
N PHE A 129 1.81 16.47 -4.21
CA PHE A 129 2.22 17.35 -5.29
C PHE A 129 1.98 18.80 -4.91
N HIS A 130 2.88 19.68 -5.36
CA HIS A 130 2.78 21.11 -5.04
C HIS A 130 1.62 21.80 -5.75
N THR A 131 1.13 21.20 -6.86
CA THR A 131 -0.02 21.73 -7.57
C THR A 131 -1.08 20.64 -7.70
N PRO A 132 -2.36 20.96 -7.50
CA PRO A 132 -3.42 19.95 -7.62
C PRO A 132 -3.50 19.30 -9.00
N ASP A 133 -3.17 20.05 -10.05
CA ASP A 133 -3.22 19.53 -11.40
C ASP A 133 -2.21 18.41 -11.63
N VAL A 134 -1.06 18.50 -11.01
CA VAL A 134 -0.04 17.46 -11.10
C VAL A 134 -0.53 16.18 -10.41
N PHE A 135 -1.26 16.32 -9.32
CA PHE A 135 -1.80 15.15 -8.63
C PHE A 135 -2.78 14.37 -9.51
N ALA A 136 -3.53 15.04 -10.34
CA ALA A 136 -4.50 14.39 -11.23
C ALA A 136 -3.87 13.70 -12.43
N THR A 137 -2.63 14.06 -12.76
CA THR A 137 -2.01 13.59 -13.99
C THR A 137 -0.92 12.55 -13.85
N PRO A 138 -0.37 12.19 -12.69
CA PRO A 138 0.67 11.15 -12.65
C PRO A 138 0.17 9.81 -13.16
N ILE A 139 -1.12 9.65 -13.21
CA ILE A 139 -1.79 8.49 -13.75
C ILE A 139 -1.50 8.32 -15.23
N ASP A 140 -1.27 9.39 -15.94
CA ASP A 140 -1.01 9.36 -17.38
C ASP A 140 0.47 9.22 -17.71
N ASN A 141 1.29 9.00 -16.72
CA ASN A 141 2.70 8.77 -16.95
C ASN A 141 2.90 7.48 -17.74
N LYS A 142 3.49 7.60 -18.90
CA LYS A 142 3.69 6.47 -19.80
C LYS A 142 4.60 5.39 -19.22
N LEU A 143 5.40 5.73 -18.22
CA LEU A 143 6.30 4.79 -17.58
C LEU A 143 5.64 4.06 -16.41
N GLN A 144 4.45 4.51 -16.00
CA GLN A 144 3.68 3.87 -14.95
C GLN A 144 2.27 3.72 -15.43
N VAL A 145 1.82 2.51 -15.58
CA VAL A 145 0.41 2.26 -15.76
C VAL A 145 -0.27 2.77 -14.50
N ALA A 146 -1.26 3.60 -14.68
CA ALA A 146 -2.05 4.07 -13.57
C ALA A 146 -2.49 2.86 -12.77
N ALA A 147 -2.25 2.92 -11.50
CA ALA A 147 -2.45 1.77 -10.65
C ALA A 147 -3.89 1.27 -10.68
N HIS A 148 -4.86 2.18 -10.69
CA HIS A 148 -6.27 1.78 -10.80
C HIS A 148 -6.59 1.25 -12.19
N ALA A 149 -6.03 1.84 -13.26
CA ALA A 149 -6.25 1.37 -14.62
C ALA A 149 -5.67 -0.03 -14.81
N TYR A 150 -4.51 -0.28 -14.23
CA TYR A 150 -3.91 -1.61 -14.26
C TYR A 150 -4.79 -2.63 -13.54
N SER A 151 -5.30 -2.26 -12.38
CA SER A 151 -6.18 -3.16 -11.62
C SER A 151 -7.48 -3.45 -12.35
N GLU A 152 -8.07 -2.44 -12.98
CA GLU A 152 -9.27 -2.61 -13.79
C GLU A 152 -9.01 -3.51 -14.98
N GLN A 153 -7.90 -3.30 -15.67
CA GLN A 153 -7.52 -4.11 -16.81
C GLN A 153 -7.34 -5.58 -16.41
N VAL A 154 -6.63 -5.83 -15.31
CA VAL A 154 -6.42 -7.20 -14.82
C VAL A 154 -7.74 -7.86 -14.45
N LEU A 155 -8.63 -7.11 -13.81
CA LEU A 155 -9.95 -7.63 -13.44
C LEU A 155 -10.79 -7.93 -14.68
N GLU A 156 -10.74 -7.07 -15.68
CA GLU A 156 -11.47 -7.26 -16.91
C GLU A 156 -10.95 -8.47 -17.69
N GLU A 157 -9.65 -8.61 -17.81
CA GLU A 157 -9.05 -9.77 -18.44
C GLU A 157 -9.41 -11.07 -17.71
N ALA A 158 -9.43 -11.03 -16.38
CA ALA A 158 -9.82 -12.18 -15.60
C ALA A 158 -11.29 -12.55 -15.80
N ARG A 159 -12.17 -11.54 -15.92
CA ARG A 159 -13.59 -11.75 -16.21
C ARG A 159 -13.78 -12.36 -17.59
N GLN A 160 -13.07 -11.84 -18.58
CA GLN A 160 -13.16 -12.34 -19.96
C GLN A 160 -12.70 -13.77 -20.08
N LYS A 161 -11.69 -14.16 -19.32
CA LYS A 161 -11.18 -15.53 -19.29
C LYS A 161 -12.02 -16.46 -18.44
N LYS A 162 -13.06 -15.96 -17.81
CA LYS A 162 -13.92 -16.70 -16.87
C LYS A 162 -13.11 -17.39 -15.76
N THR A 163 -12.01 -16.79 -15.38
CA THR A 163 -11.21 -17.29 -14.28
C THR A 163 -11.49 -16.45 -13.06
N THR A 164 -11.50 -17.07 -11.89
CA THR A 164 -11.63 -16.31 -10.66
C THR A 164 -10.43 -15.38 -10.52
N PRO A 165 -10.66 -14.08 -10.41
CA PRO A 165 -9.54 -13.15 -10.26
C PRO A 165 -8.80 -13.46 -8.99
N LYS A 166 -7.51 -13.62 -9.11
CA LYS A 166 -6.65 -13.78 -7.96
C LYS A 166 -5.92 -12.47 -7.76
N PHE A 167 -6.68 -11.46 -7.32
CA PHE A 167 -6.05 -10.15 -7.21
C PHE A 167 -5.01 -10.15 -6.14
N GLU A 168 -5.06 -11.09 -5.23
CA GLU A 168 -4.00 -11.27 -4.26
C GLU A 168 -2.69 -11.63 -4.96
N ARG A 169 -2.77 -12.05 -6.20
CA ARG A 169 -1.61 -12.31 -7.03
C ARG A 169 -1.44 -11.30 -8.13
N ALA A 170 -2.20 -10.26 -8.09
CA ALA A 170 -2.05 -9.22 -9.08
C ALA A 170 -0.60 -8.78 -9.03
N LYS A 171 -0.01 -8.66 -10.18
CA LYS A 171 1.38 -8.38 -10.20
C LYS A 171 1.61 -6.96 -9.86
N SER A 172 2.52 -6.77 -9.02
CA SER A 172 2.93 -5.42 -8.68
C SER A 172 3.81 -4.84 -9.75
#